data_a0b071c2f47b4f9c40070504922bc20b
#
_entry.id   a0b071c2f47b4f9c40070504922bc20b
#
_cell.length_a   1.000
_cell.length_b   1.000
_cell.length_c   1.000
_cell.angle_alpha   90.00
_cell.angle_beta   90.00
_cell.angle_gamma   90.00
#
_symmetry.space_group_name_H-M   'P 1'
#
loop_
_entity.id
_entity.type
_entity.pdbx_description
1 polymer ?
#
loop_
_entity_poly.entity_id
_entity_poly.type
_entity_poly.pdbx_seq_one_letter_code
_entity_poly.pdbx_strand_id
1 'polypeptide(L)'
;TFDFNNQVKALLVLPDGRLLVAGDFTRVNGETHIGTVVIDPSTGKVDPSWDLSIRNAIGGGLVSVRALDYYNGYVYMGGVFTHLSGGGSSSVYGRNAARVSLDSRPDRSWNPEFSGSVQAVGVSEDNGSFYAGGHFTRAHGSERAWYAAKFSTEAGAAQDTSFDFQPSTVSAGKYQQTISSAGNRVFI
;
A
#
# COMPACT_ATOMS: atom_id res chain seq x y z
N THR A 1 -23.17 10.98 -4.06
CA THR A 1 -22.79 9.76 -4.83
C THR A 1 -21.46 10.03 -5.50
N PHE A 2 -20.54 9.06 -5.46
CA PHE A 2 -19.27 9.11 -6.18
C PHE A 2 -19.32 8.14 -7.35
N ASP A 3 -18.83 8.58 -8.51
CA ASP A 3 -18.72 7.77 -9.72
C ASP A 3 -17.24 7.41 -9.94
N PHE A 4 -16.90 6.14 -9.67
CA PHE A 4 -15.57 5.58 -9.91
C PHE A 4 -15.57 4.84 -11.24
N ASN A 5 -14.64 5.16 -12.14
CA ASN A 5 -14.56 4.49 -13.43
C ASN A 5 -14.02 3.07 -13.40
N ASN A 6 -13.58 2.56 -12.23
CA ASN A 6 -13.14 1.19 -12.02
C ASN A 6 -13.24 0.80 -10.53
N GLN A 7 -12.82 -0.40 -10.17
CA GLN A 7 -13.02 -1.01 -8.86
C GLN A 7 -12.34 -0.25 -7.72
N VAL A 8 -13.08 -0.06 -6.64
CA VAL A 8 -12.55 0.27 -5.31
C VAL A 8 -12.11 -1.03 -4.63
N LYS A 9 -10.91 -1.05 -4.07
CA LYS A 9 -10.29 -2.23 -3.43
C LYS A 9 -10.13 -2.07 -1.93
N ALA A 10 -9.86 -0.87 -1.45
CA ALA A 10 -9.62 -0.61 -0.03
C ALA A 10 -10.21 0.74 0.40
N LEU A 11 -10.60 0.78 1.65
CA LEU A 11 -11.08 1.97 2.36
C LEU A 11 -10.31 2.09 3.67
N LEU A 12 -9.91 3.30 4.02
CA LEU A 12 -9.25 3.61 5.28
C LEU A 12 -9.78 4.92 5.85
N VAL A 13 -10.32 4.88 7.06
CA VAL A 13 -10.66 6.10 7.79
C VAL A 13 -9.37 6.67 8.38
N LEU A 14 -9.03 7.89 7.98
CA LEU A 14 -7.86 8.60 8.48
C LEU A 14 -8.11 9.14 9.89
N PRO A 15 -7.05 9.41 10.69
CA PRO A 15 -7.20 9.90 12.07
C PRO A 15 -7.98 11.21 12.20
N ASP A 16 -8.02 12.01 11.16
CA ASP A 16 -8.77 13.27 11.09
C ASP A 16 -10.23 13.09 10.62
N GLY A 17 -10.68 11.85 10.43
CA GLY A 17 -12.03 11.50 10.03
C GLY A 17 -12.27 11.50 8.52
N ARG A 18 -11.31 11.89 7.69
CA ARG A 18 -11.42 11.78 6.24
C ARG A 18 -11.37 10.31 5.81
N LEU A 19 -11.94 10.00 4.66
CA LEU A 19 -11.95 8.65 4.10
C LEU A 19 -11.01 8.56 2.89
N LEU A 20 -9.93 7.80 3.03
CA LEU A 20 -9.07 7.42 1.90
C LEU A 20 -9.67 6.21 1.20
N VAL A 21 -9.87 6.36 -0.10
CA VAL A 21 -10.39 5.32 -1.01
C VAL A 21 -9.27 4.93 -1.97
N ALA A 22 -9.05 3.63 -2.13
CA ALA A 22 -8.02 3.11 -3.03
C ALA A 22 -8.56 2.01 -3.96
N GLY A 23 -7.93 1.84 -5.14
CA GLY A 23 -8.37 0.84 -6.10
C GLY A 23 -7.66 0.89 -7.45
N ASP A 24 -8.39 0.41 -8.47
CA ASP A 24 -7.95 0.33 -9.86
C ASP A 24 -8.44 1.52 -10.70
N PHE A 25 -9.17 2.44 -10.09
CA PHE A 25 -9.74 3.58 -10.79
C PHE A 25 -8.68 4.60 -11.21
N THR A 26 -8.98 5.33 -12.26
CA THR A 26 -8.16 6.44 -12.75
C THR A 26 -8.92 7.76 -12.74
N ARG A 27 -10.24 7.69 -12.50
CA ARG A 27 -11.14 8.87 -12.43
C ARG A 27 -12.20 8.68 -11.34
N VAL A 28 -12.54 9.80 -10.72
CA VAL A 28 -13.66 9.93 -9.78
C VAL A 28 -14.47 11.16 -10.19
N ASN A 29 -15.79 11.00 -10.41
CA ASN A 29 -16.68 12.06 -10.88
C ASN A 29 -16.18 12.76 -12.16
N GLY A 30 -15.48 12.02 -13.03
CA GLY A 30 -14.90 12.56 -14.27
C GLY A 30 -13.52 13.20 -14.13
N GLU A 31 -13.07 13.53 -12.92
CA GLU A 31 -11.75 14.09 -12.64
C GLU A 31 -10.67 13.00 -12.47
N THR A 32 -9.42 13.32 -12.78
CA THR A 32 -8.32 12.36 -12.72
C THR A 32 -7.87 12.13 -11.29
N HIS A 33 -8.01 10.88 -10.83
CA HIS A 33 -7.52 10.38 -9.54
C HIS A 33 -7.01 8.95 -9.73
N ILE A 34 -5.69 8.78 -9.83
CA ILE A 34 -5.10 7.48 -10.16
C ILE A 34 -4.83 6.69 -8.88
N GLY A 35 -5.63 5.65 -8.67
CA GLY A 35 -5.42 4.65 -7.62
C GLY A 35 -5.81 5.09 -6.22
N THR A 36 -5.88 6.37 -5.91
CA THR A 36 -6.29 6.89 -4.59
C THR A 36 -7.04 8.22 -4.68
N VAL A 37 -7.95 8.43 -3.75
CA VAL A 37 -8.64 9.71 -3.52
C VAL A 37 -9.04 9.82 -2.05
N VAL A 38 -9.01 11.02 -1.50
CA VAL A 38 -9.56 11.29 -0.16
C VAL A 38 -10.89 11.99 -0.28
N ILE A 39 -11.84 11.56 0.51
CA ILE A 39 -13.20 12.08 0.60
C ILE A 39 -13.41 12.65 2.00
N ASP A 40 -13.94 13.84 2.06
CA ASP A 40 -14.49 14.40 3.29
C ASP A 40 -15.93 13.90 3.47
N PRO A 41 -16.20 13.01 4.43
CA PRO A 41 -17.53 12.44 4.64
C PRO A 41 -18.55 13.47 5.16
N SER A 42 -18.10 14.57 5.75
CA SER A 42 -18.99 15.63 6.28
C SER A 42 -19.57 16.48 5.15
N THR A 43 -18.82 16.72 4.10
CA THR A 43 -19.25 17.50 2.93
C THR A 43 -19.66 16.63 1.75
N GLY A 44 -19.26 15.36 1.75
CA GLY A 44 -19.47 14.46 0.63
C GLY A 44 -18.68 14.87 -0.63
N LYS A 45 -17.53 15.52 -0.46
CA LYS A 45 -16.69 16.01 -1.56
C LYS A 45 -15.31 15.36 -1.53
N VAL A 46 -14.65 15.34 -2.69
CA VAL A 46 -13.23 15.02 -2.81
C VAL A 46 -12.42 16.13 -2.14
N ASP A 47 -11.44 15.72 -1.32
CA ASP A 47 -10.51 16.64 -0.67
C ASP A 47 -9.34 16.94 -1.62
N PRO A 48 -9.21 18.18 -2.12
CA PRO A 48 -8.17 18.55 -3.06
C PRO A 48 -6.76 18.60 -2.43
N SER A 49 -6.65 18.55 -1.10
CA SER A 49 -5.35 18.53 -0.42
C SER A 49 -4.62 17.19 -0.58
N TRP A 50 -5.34 16.13 -0.96
CA TRP A 50 -4.74 14.85 -1.32
C TRP A 50 -4.36 14.84 -2.79
N ASP A 51 -3.12 15.19 -3.11
CA ASP A 51 -2.58 15.32 -4.45
C ASP A 51 -1.65 14.16 -4.85
N LEU A 52 -1.77 12.99 -4.19
CA LEU A 52 -0.94 11.83 -4.46
C LEU A 52 -1.12 11.34 -5.91
N SER A 53 -0.04 11.39 -6.65
CA SER A 53 0.05 10.86 -8.00
C SER A 53 0.85 9.56 -8.00
N ILE A 54 0.26 8.50 -8.55
CA ILE A 54 0.83 7.15 -8.58
C ILE A 54 1.01 6.73 -10.02
N ARG A 55 2.15 6.13 -10.34
CA ARG A 55 2.41 5.57 -11.67
C ARG A 55 3.10 4.22 -11.59
N ASN A 56 2.92 3.43 -12.65
CA ASN A 56 3.61 2.17 -12.83
C ASN A 56 4.45 2.26 -14.11
N ALA A 57 5.77 2.19 -13.99
CA ALA A 57 6.71 2.19 -15.11
C ALA A 57 7.00 0.79 -15.66
N ILE A 58 6.41 -0.25 -15.09
CA ILE A 58 6.59 -1.66 -15.44
C ILE A 58 5.21 -2.24 -15.79
N GLY A 59 5.15 -3.24 -16.68
CA GLY A 59 3.93 -4.03 -16.90
C GLY A 59 2.75 -3.27 -17.54
N GLY A 60 3.01 -2.31 -18.43
CA GLY A 60 1.96 -1.65 -19.23
C GLY A 60 1.27 -0.48 -18.52
N GLY A 61 1.82 0.00 -17.42
CA GLY A 61 1.37 1.25 -16.79
C GLY A 61 0.11 1.15 -15.93
N LEU A 62 -0.46 -0.04 -15.72
CA LEU A 62 -1.62 -0.21 -14.83
C LEU A 62 -1.23 0.05 -13.38
N VAL A 63 -1.99 0.92 -12.72
CA VAL A 63 -1.88 1.19 -11.29
C VAL A 63 -3.05 0.50 -10.57
N SER A 64 -2.73 -0.17 -9.47
CA SER A 64 -3.73 -0.76 -8.57
C SER A 64 -3.24 -0.56 -7.13
N VAL A 65 -4.00 0.15 -6.31
CA VAL A 65 -3.76 0.21 -4.87
C VAL A 65 -4.78 -0.70 -4.19
N ARG A 66 -4.32 -1.78 -3.57
CA ARG A 66 -5.16 -2.91 -3.15
C ARG A 66 -5.39 -3.00 -1.66
N ALA A 67 -4.46 -2.49 -0.89
CA ALA A 67 -4.52 -2.55 0.55
C ALA A 67 -3.95 -1.28 1.17
N LEU A 68 -4.52 -0.87 2.28
CA LEU A 68 -4.17 0.31 3.05
C LEU A 68 -4.12 -0.05 4.53
N ASP A 69 -3.21 0.56 5.26
CA ASP A 69 -3.22 0.61 6.71
C ASP A 69 -2.59 1.92 7.19
N TYR A 70 -2.85 2.30 8.44
CA TYR A 70 -2.32 3.53 9.02
C TYR A 70 -1.55 3.22 10.30
N TYR A 71 -0.36 3.83 10.41
CA TYR A 71 0.41 3.76 11.63
C TYR A 71 1.34 4.99 11.74
N ASN A 72 1.35 5.60 12.92
CA ASN A 72 2.31 6.63 13.35
C ASN A 72 2.55 7.75 12.30
N GLY A 73 1.47 8.35 11.80
CA GLY A 73 1.53 9.49 10.86
C GLY A 73 1.63 9.10 9.39
N TYR A 74 1.72 7.81 9.07
CA TYR A 74 1.83 7.32 7.70
C TYR A 74 0.69 6.39 7.30
N VAL A 75 0.23 6.57 6.07
CA VAL A 75 -0.57 5.57 5.36
C VAL A 75 0.38 4.62 4.64
N TYR A 76 0.30 3.35 4.98
CA TYR A 76 0.99 2.26 4.30
C TYR A 76 0.08 1.71 3.22
N MET A 77 0.63 1.52 2.01
CA MET A 77 -0.13 1.02 0.87
C MET A 77 0.60 -0.09 0.15
N GLY A 78 -0.18 -1.06 -0.32
CA GLY A 78 0.27 -2.17 -1.13
C GLY A 78 -0.51 -2.28 -2.43
N GLY A 79 0.12 -2.77 -3.49
CA GLY A 79 -0.56 -2.89 -4.79
C GLY A 79 0.35 -3.22 -5.95
N VAL A 80 0.08 -2.56 -7.08
CA VAL A 80 0.85 -2.61 -8.33
C VAL A 80 1.18 -1.19 -8.75
N PHE A 81 2.37 -0.75 -8.47
CA PHE A 81 2.88 0.58 -8.81
C PHE A 81 4.41 0.63 -8.67
N THR A 82 5.04 1.70 -9.15
CA THR A 82 6.50 1.85 -9.04
C THR A 82 6.95 3.21 -8.53
N HIS A 83 6.15 4.26 -8.68
CA HIS A 83 6.55 5.61 -8.29
C HIS A 83 5.36 6.39 -7.76
N LEU A 84 5.64 7.26 -6.80
CA LEU A 84 4.68 8.15 -6.17
C LEU A 84 5.24 9.56 -6.09
N SER A 85 4.37 10.56 -6.20
CA SER A 85 4.68 11.97 -5.91
C SER A 85 3.45 12.64 -5.34
N GLY A 86 3.63 13.62 -4.48
CA GLY A 86 2.54 14.34 -3.82
C GLY A 86 3.09 15.18 -2.68
N GLY A 87 2.27 16.02 -2.07
CA GLY A 87 2.68 16.91 -0.98
C GLY A 87 3.86 17.81 -1.36
N GLY A 88 3.96 18.22 -2.63
CA GLY A 88 5.07 19.01 -3.14
C GLY A 88 6.41 18.25 -3.29
N SER A 89 6.42 16.92 -3.14
CA SER A 89 7.63 16.12 -3.31
C SER A 89 7.92 15.77 -4.77
N SER A 90 9.19 15.59 -5.09
CA SER A 90 9.60 14.95 -6.35
C SER A 90 9.22 13.46 -6.35
N SER A 91 9.21 12.85 -7.53
CA SER A 91 8.89 11.41 -7.67
C SER A 91 9.81 10.53 -6.83
N VAL A 92 9.20 9.63 -6.06
CA VAL A 92 9.84 8.65 -5.20
C VAL A 92 9.60 7.26 -5.78
N TYR A 93 10.65 6.45 -5.87
CA TYR A 93 10.53 5.05 -6.22
C TYR A 93 10.04 4.26 -5.02
N GLY A 94 8.93 3.52 -5.21
CA GLY A 94 8.35 2.61 -4.23
C GLY A 94 7.64 1.48 -4.96
N ARG A 95 8.28 0.31 -5.06
CA ARG A 95 7.77 -0.79 -5.88
C ARG A 95 6.82 -1.67 -5.08
N ASN A 96 5.54 -1.61 -5.48
CA ASN A 96 4.44 -2.43 -4.98
C ASN A 96 4.06 -2.23 -3.50
N ALA A 97 4.88 -1.50 -2.74
CA ALA A 97 4.54 -0.97 -1.42
C ALA A 97 5.22 0.38 -1.21
N ALA A 98 4.57 1.25 -0.48
CA ALA A 98 5.08 2.55 -0.07
C ALA A 98 4.34 3.02 1.18
N ARG A 99 4.87 4.06 1.83
CA ARG A 99 4.13 4.83 2.82
C ARG A 99 4.15 6.31 2.47
N VAL A 100 3.05 6.96 2.77
CA VAL A 100 2.87 8.40 2.54
C VAL A 100 2.33 9.07 3.80
N SER A 101 2.72 10.31 4.04
CA SER A 101 2.16 11.10 5.13
C SER A 101 0.73 11.55 4.83
N LEU A 102 0.02 12.08 5.85
CA LEU A 102 -1.37 12.53 5.71
C LEU A 102 -1.54 13.73 4.77
N ASP A 103 -0.44 14.40 4.40
CA ASP A 103 -0.38 15.45 3.37
C ASP A 103 0.06 14.91 2.00
N SER A 104 -0.17 13.61 1.74
CA SER A 104 0.12 12.90 0.48
C SER A 104 1.60 12.85 0.06
N ARG A 105 2.55 13.13 0.97
CA ARG A 105 3.99 13.10 0.67
C ARG A 105 4.56 11.68 0.79
N PRO A 106 5.11 11.09 -0.28
CA PRO A 106 5.77 9.79 -0.22
C PRO A 106 7.06 9.84 0.60
N ASP A 107 7.29 8.83 1.43
CA ASP A 107 8.51 8.68 2.20
C ASP A 107 9.58 7.93 1.40
N ARG A 108 10.62 8.65 0.98
CA ARG A 108 11.75 8.08 0.24
C ARG A 108 12.60 7.12 1.07
N SER A 109 12.58 7.25 2.38
CA SER A 109 13.43 6.45 3.27
C SER A 109 12.90 5.05 3.51
N TRP A 110 11.63 4.77 3.14
CA TRP A 110 10.98 3.49 3.38
C TRP A 110 10.50 2.85 2.08
N ASN A 111 11.18 1.80 1.62
CA ASN A 111 10.84 1.08 0.40
C ASN A 111 11.29 -0.39 0.49
N PRO A 112 10.39 -1.34 0.80
CA PRO A 112 10.69 -2.76 0.82
C PRO A 112 10.89 -3.38 -0.57
N GLU A 113 10.50 -2.70 -1.65
CA GLU A 113 10.75 -3.06 -3.05
C GLU A 113 10.35 -4.51 -3.40
N PHE A 114 9.06 -4.80 -3.39
CA PHE A 114 8.58 -6.16 -3.70
C PHE A 114 8.67 -6.51 -5.18
N SER A 115 9.10 -7.75 -5.49
CA SER A 115 9.23 -8.26 -6.86
C SER A 115 7.90 -8.47 -7.58
N GLY A 116 6.80 -8.63 -6.85
CA GLY A 116 5.45 -8.83 -7.36
C GLY A 116 4.40 -8.02 -6.59
N SER A 117 3.15 -8.10 -7.03
CA SER A 117 2.07 -7.33 -6.45
C SER A 117 1.83 -7.66 -4.98
N VAL A 118 1.58 -6.63 -4.18
CA VAL A 118 1.12 -6.73 -2.80
C VAL A 118 -0.41 -6.70 -2.78
N GLN A 119 -1.03 -7.69 -2.14
CA GLN A 119 -2.49 -7.85 -2.07
C GLN A 119 -3.05 -7.38 -0.74
N ALA A 120 -2.25 -7.51 0.32
CA ALA A 120 -2.64 -7.16 1.68
C ALA A 120 -1.47 -6.51 2.41
N VAL A 121 -1.78 -5.55 3.27
CA VAL A 121 -0.85 -4.94 4.21
C VAL A 121 -1.49 -4.87 5.59
N GLY A 122 -0.67 -4.88 6.62
CA GLY A 122 -1.08 -4.64 7.99
C GLY A 122 0.10 -4.13 8.80
N VAL A 123 -0.13 -3.19 9.71
CA VAL A 123 0.89 -2.71 10.64
C VAL A 123 0.48 -3.07 12.05
N SER A 124 1.38 -3.71 12.78
CA SER A 124 1.19 -3.99 14.20
C SER A 124 1.54 -2.76 15.02
N GLU A 125 0.57 -2.24 15.75
CA GLU A 125 0.77 -1.11 16.66
C GLU A 125 1.70 -1.45 17.83
N ASP A 126 1.69 -2.71 18.28
CA ASP A 126 2.44 -3.15 19.47
C ASP A 126 3.96 -3.16 19.26
N ASN A 127 4.43 -3.39 18.04
CA ASN A 127 5.85 -3.56 17.77
C ASN A 127 6.37 -2.77 16.55
N GLY A 128 5.54 -1.92 15.94
CA GLY A 128 5.93 -1.13 14.78
C GLY A 128 6.40 -1.98 13.60
N SER A 129 5.76 -3.12 13.36
CA SER A 129 6.10 -4.01 12.25
C SER A 129 5.06 -3.92 11.14
N PHE A 130 5.56 -3.80 9.92
CA PHE A 130 4.77 -3.87 8.69
C PHE A 130 4.77 -5.30 8.16
N TYR A 131 3.61 -5.78 7.81
CA TYR A 131 3.40 -7.07 7.18
C TYR A 131 2.79 -6.90 5.79
N ALA A 132 3.29 -7.66 4.84
CA ALA A 132 2.76 -7.70 3.48
C ALA A 132 2.46 -9.13 3.04
N GLY A 133 1.37 -9.30 2.31
CA GLY A 133 1.01 -10.54 1.63
C GLY A 133 0.72 -10.29 0.14
N GLY A 134 1.05 -11.25 -0.74
CA GLY A 134 0.81 -11.07 -2.16
C GLY A 134 1.49 -12.09 -3.07
N HIS A 135 1.75 -11.69 -4.31
CA HIS A 135 2.35 -12.53 -5.36
C HIS A 135 3.87 -12.43 -5.44
N PHE A 136 4.50 -11.70 -4.54
CA PHE A 136 5.94 -11.50 -4.57
C PHE A 136 6.70 -12.72 -4.03
N THR A 137 7.95 -12.86 -4.46
CA THR A 137 8.89 -13.87 -3.98
C THR A 137 10.18 -13.27 -3.43
N ARG A 138 10.39 -11.97 -3.63
CA ARG A 138 11.56 -11.21 -3.19
C ARG A 138 11.19 -9.82 -2.73
N ALA A 139 12.06 -9.28 -1.86
CA ALA A 139 12.08 -7.89 -1.44
C ALA A 139 13.49 -7.31 -1.56
N HIS A 140 13.66 -5.99 -1.44
CA HIS A 140 14.96 -5.30 -1.56
C HIS A 140 15.80 -5.78 -2.76
N GLY A 141 15.11 -6.03 -3.90
CA GLY A 141 15.72 -6.53 -5.12
C GLY A 141 16.02 -8.03 -5.12
N SER A 142 16.58 -8.60 -4.06
CA SER A 142 17.06 -10.00 -4.03
C SER A 142 16.72 -10.81 -2.79
N GLU A 143 16.33 -10.17 -1.70
CA GLU A 143 16.01 -10.87 -0.45
C GLU A 143 14.76 -11.74 -0.59
N ARG A 144 14.82 -12.95 -0.04
CA ARG A 144 13.70 -13.88 -0.09
C ARG A 144 12.51 -13.36 0.72
N ALA A 145 11.33 -13.32 0.09
CA ALA A 145 10.09 -12.87 0.70
C ALA A 145 8.91 -13.62 0.09
N TRP A 146 8.73 -14.90 0.42
CA TRP A 146 7.76 -15.76 -0.24
C TRP A 146 6.33 -15.49 0.20
N TYR A 147 5.58 -14.75 -0.62
CA TYR A 147 4.15 -14.49 -0.53
C TYR A 147 3.68 -13.76 0.74
N ALA A 148 4.46 -13.80 1.81
CA ALA A 148 4.27 -13.00 3.02
C ALA A 148 5.63 -12.65 3.62
N ALA A 149 5.75 -11.42 4.15
CA ALA A 149 6.98 -10.94 4.75
C ALA A 149 6.71 -9.86 5.80
N LYS A 150 7.65 -9.70 6.72
CA LYS A 150 7.63 -8.72 7.80
C LYS A 150 8.80 -7.75 7.66
N PHE A 151 8.53 -6.48 7.89
CA PHE A 151 9.52 -5.40 7.81
C PHE A 151 9.40 -4.46 8.99
N SER A 152 10.48 -3.76 9.30
CA SER A 152 10.44 -2.62 10.20
C SER A 152 9.66 -1.45 9.59
N THR A 153 8.95 -0.71 10.42
CA THR A 153 8.38 0.60 10.05
C THR A 153 9.42 1.72 10.10
N GLU A 154 10.63 1.45 10.54
CA GLU A 154 11.73 2.43 10.54
C GLU A 154 12.28 2.69 9.12
N ALA A 155 13.09 3.72 8.99
CA ALA A 155 13.78 4.01 7.73
C ALA A 155 14.61 2.81 7.27
N GLY A 156 14.63 2.58 5.94
CA GLY A 156 15.29 1.43 5.34
C GLY A 156 14.40 0.20 5.22
N ALA A 157 13.24 0.14 5.89
CA ALA A 157 12.31 -1.00 5.83
C ALA A 157 13.01 -2.36 6.00
N ALA A 158 13.85 -2.50 7.03
CA ALA A 158 14.63 -3.73 7.24
C ALA A 158 13.70 -4.95 7.34
N GLN A 159 14.00 -6.00 6.56
CA GLN A 159 13.23 -7.24 6.58
C GLN A 159 13.55 -8.03 7.85
N ASP A 160 12.53 -8.51 8.54
CA ASP A 160 12.67 -9.47 9.62
C ASP A 160 12.66 -10.89 9.04
N THR A 161 13.85 -11.44 8.85
CA THR A 161 14.05 -12.79 8.29
C THR A 161 13.68 -13.92 9.25
N SER A 162 13.43 -13.62 10.52
CA SER A 162 12.89 -14.60 11.46
C SER A 162 11.41 -14.89 11.22
N PHE A 163 10.71 -14.00 10.52
CA PHE A 163 9.38 -14.24 9.99
C PHE A 163 9.50 -15.02 8.68
N ASP A 164 9.72 -16.31 8.77
CA ASP A 164 9.87 -17.21 7.62
C ASP A 164 8.54 -17.92 7.33
N PHE A 165 7.67 -17.24 6.58
CA PHE A 165 6.43 -17.83 6.10
C PHE A 165 6.74 -18.85 4.99
N GLN A 166 6.41 -20.11 5.26
CA GLN A 166 6.59 -21.21 4.30
C GLN A 166 5.23 -21.81 3.94
N PRO A 167 4.68 -21.52 2.75
CA PRO A 167 3.47 -22.17 2.32
C PRO A 167 3.70 -23.68 2.17
N SER A 168 2.89 -24.48 2.86
CA SER A 168 3.11 -25.92 3.09
C SER A 168 3.06 -26.83 1.86
N THR A 169 2.67 -26.32 0.69
CA THR A 169 2.68 -27.08 -0.57
C THR A 169 2.81 -26.14 -1.75
N VAL A 170 3.67 -26.49 -2.68
CA VAL A 170 3.91 -25.73 -3.90
C VAL A 170 2.91 -26.15 -4.96
N SER A 171 1.83 -25.39 -5.14
CA SER A 171 1.08 -25.41 -6.40
C SER A 171 1.15 -24.03 -7.05
N ALA A 172 1.24 -24.00 -8.38
CA ALA A 172 1.22 -22.76 -9.14
C ALA A 172 -0.03 -21.94 -8.76
N GLY A 173 0.14 -20.65 -8.47
CA GLY A 173 -0.95 -19.73 -8.15
C GLY A 173 -1.15 -19.42 -6.67
N LYS A 174 -0.21 -19.76 -5.78
CA LYS A 174 -0.31 -19.36 -4.37
C LYS A 174 0.07 -17.90 -4.18
N TYR A 175 -0.73 -17.24 -3.37
CA TYR A 175 -0.50 -15.86 -2.92
C TYR A 175 -1.35 -15.60 -1.68
N GLN A 176 -0.94 -14.62 -0.89
CA GLN A 176 -1.70 -14.19 0.27
C GLN A 176 -2.63 -13.03 -0.10
N GLN A 177 -3.91 -13.16 0.21
CA GLN A 177 -4.92 -12.15 -0.13
C GLN A 177 -5.27 -11.23 1.03
N THR A 178 -5.04 -11.67 2.25
CA THR A 178 -5.37 -10.88 3.44
C THR A 178 -4.31 -11.02 4.50
N ILE A 179 -4.07 -9.96 5.24
CA ILE A 179 -3.26 -9.90 6.45
C ILE A 179 -4.00 -9.02 7.45
N SER A 180 -4.03 -9.45 8.68
CA SER A 180 -4.54 -8.68 9.80
C SER A 180 -3.65 -8.89 11.00
N SER A 181 -3.45 -7.86 11.81
CA SER A 181 -2.73 -7.95 13.08
C SER A 181 -3.65 -7.63 14.25
N ALA A 182 -3.46 -8.36 15.35
CA ALA A 182 -4.14 -8.07 16.62
C ALA A 182 -3.19 -8.42 17.78
N GLY A 183 -2.78 -7.42 18.52
CA GLY A 183 -1.74 -7.56 19.53
C GLY A 183 -0.45 -8.12 18.90
N ASN A 184 0.12 -9.15 19.50
CA ASN A 184 1.34 -9.81 18.98
C ASN A 184 1.08 -10.93 17.95
N ARG A 185 -0.14 -11.02 17.41
CA ARG A 185 -0.53 -12.05 16.43
C ARG A 185 -0.77 -11.46 15.06
N VAL A 186 -0.38 -12.22 14.05
CA VAL A 186 -0.66 -11.93 12.64
C VAL A 186 -1.46 -13.08 12.06
N PHE A 187 -2.55 -12.76 11.38
CA PHE A 187 -3.43 -13.69 10.69
C PHE A 187 -3.20 -13.51 9.18
N ILE A 188 -2.93 -14.60 8.48
CA ILE A 188 -2.63 -14.63 7.04
C ILE A 188 -3.59 -15.58 6.35
#